data_c7702f9ff742216ae82e9a52a6f082d6
#
_entry.id   c7702f9ff742216ae82e9a52a6f082d6
#
_cell.length_a   1.000
_cell.length_b   1.000
_cell.length_c   1.000
_cell.angle_alpha   90.00
_cell.angle_beta   90.00
_cell.angle_gamma   90.00
#
_symmetry.space_group_name_H-M   'P 1'
#
loop_
_entity.id
_entity.type
_entity.pdbx_description
1 polymer ?
#
loop_
_entity_poly.entity_id
_entity_poly.type
_entity_poly.pdbx_seq_one_letter_code
_entity_poly.pdbx_strand_id
1 'polypeptide(L)'
;IVLTSMYTPGHTDCSYSFLMNDRIFTGDTLLINGTGRTDFQNGSPVDQYHSLFECILKLPEKTLVYPAHDYKGNKVSTIGQEKNNNPRLKVKSVDQYVEMMNNLNLPFPKMIDVAVPANKKGLTLDQLNNK
;
A
#
# COMPACT_ATOMS: atom_id res chain seq x y z
N ILE A 1 15.72 -2.73 20.09
CA ILE A 1 15.05 -2.72 18.77
C ILE A 1 14.40 -1.35 18.59
N VAL A 2 14.73 -0.68 17.50
CA VAL A 2 14.14 0.61 17.16
C VAL A 2 13.18 0.43 15.99
N LEU A 3 11.94 0.88 16.18
CA LEU A 3 10.92 0.89 15.14
C LEU A 3 10.59 2.34 14.82
N THR A 4 10.84 2.75 13.57
CA THR A 4 10.57 4.11 13.11
C THR A 4 9.30 4.11 12.26
N SER A 5 8.33 4.95 12.64
CA SER A 5 7.13 5.14 11.84
C SER A 5 7.40 6.14 10.72
N MET A 6 6.92 5.84 9.52
CA MET A 6 7.04 6.69 8.35
C MET A 6 5.63 6.93 7.80
N TYR A 7 5.25 8.20 7.66
CA TYR A 7 3.97 8.52 7.04
C TYR A 7 4.07 8.26 5.53
N THR A 8 3.27 7.30 5.05
CA THR A 8 3.29 6.89 3.64
C THR A 8 1.86 6.85 3.08
N PRO A 9 1.24 8.04 2.91
CA PRO A 9 -0.12 8.09 2.41
C PRO A 9 -0.23 7.69 0.93
N GLY A 10 -1.42 7.31 0.52
CA GLY A 10 -1.73 6.99 -0.87
C GLY A 10 -2.75 5.88 -1.00
N HIS A 11 -2.54 4.74 -0.37
CA HIS A 11 -3.57 3.72 -0.23
C HIS A 11 -4.73 4.25 0.62
N THR A 12 -4.38 4.88 1.74
CA THR A 12 -5.28 5.72 2.52
C THR A 12 -4.56 7.01 2.91
N ASP A 13 -5.29 8.01 3.39
CA ASP A 13 -4.69 9.27 3.85
C ASP A 13 -3.98 9.14 5.19
N CYS A 14 -4.16 8.03 5.89
CA CYS A 14 -3.56 7.78 7.21
C CYS A 14 -2.62 6.57 7.20
N SER A 15 -2.10 6.17 6.05
CA SER A 15 -1.21 5.02 5.96
C SER A 15 0.18 5.32 6.50
N TYR A 16 0.74 4.36 7.24
CA TYR A 16 2.09 4.41 7.78
C TYR A 16 2.85 3.14 7.42
N SER A 17 4.14 3.27 7.21
CA SER A 17 5.08 2.16 7.12
C SER A 17 5.98 2.17 8.34
N PHE A 18 6.49 1.02 8.74
CA PHE A 18 7.32 0.88 9.94
C PHE A 18 8.67 0.31 9.58
N LEU A 19 9.72 1.06 9.88
CA LEU A 19 11.10 0.72 9.51
C LEU A 19 11.86 0.20 10.71
N MET A 20 12.52 -0.94 10.52
CA MET A 20 13.54 -1.49 11.42
C MET A 20 14.90 -1.45 10.72
N ASN A 21 15.96 -1.94 11.40
CA ASN A 21 17.32 -1.87 10.88
C ASN A 21 17.50 -2.52 9.50
N ASP A 22 16.82 -3.65 9.25
CA ASP A 22 17.03 -4.47 8.06
C ASP A 22 15.75 -4.68 7.23
N ARG A 23 14.61 -4.12 7.66
CA ARG A 23 13.32 -4.40 7.06
C ARG A 23 12.34 -3.25 7.22
N ILE A 24 11.36 -3.24 6.35
CA ILE A 24 10.26 -2.29 6.42
C ILE A 24 8.92 -3.04 6.28
N PHE A 25 7.96 -2.65 7.10
CA PHE A 25 6.59 -3.16 7.03
C PHE A 25 5.76 -2.11 6.30
N THR A 26 5.36 -2.42 5.07
CA THR A 26 4.79 -1.42 4.15
C THR A 26 3.27 -1.41 4.11
N GLY A 27 2.61 -2.28 4.89
CA GLY A 27 1.16 -2.37 4.85
C GLY A 27 0.67 -2.60 3.43
N ASP A 28 -0.27 -1.79 2.99
CA ASP A 28 -0.79 -1.85 1.63
C ASP A 28 -0.23 -0.74 0.72
N THR A 29 0.83 -0.05 1.14
CA THR A 29 1.47 0.96 0.31
C THR A 29 2.31 0.31 -0.79
N LEU A 30 3.23 -0.58 -0.42
CA LEU A 30 4.04 -1.35 -1.35
C LEU A 30 3.76 -2.83 -1.14
N LEU A 31 3.34 -3.50 -2.19
CA LEU A 31 3.11 -4.93 -2.22
C LEU A 31 4.21 -5.60 -3.06
N ILE A 32 4.31 -6.92 -2.99
CA ILE A 32 5.25 -7.65 -3.83
C ILE A 32 4.71 -7.66 -5.26
N ASN A 33 5.47 -7.06 -6.18
CA ASN A 33 5.10 -6.88 -7.58
C ASN A 33 3.83 -6.04 -7.79
N GLY A 34 3.52 -5.17 -6.83
CA GLY A 34 2.37 -4.29 -6.93
C GLY A 34 2.38 -3.20 -5.88
N THR A 35 1.34 -2.42 -5.86
CA THR A 35 1.10 -1.37 -4.86
C THR A 35 -0.37 -1.39 -4.48
N GLY A 36 -0.71 -0.87 -3.31
CA GLY A 36 -2.09 -0.80 -2.88
C GLY A 36 -2.92 0.10 -3.79
N ARG A 37 -4.20 -0.20 -3.94
CA ARG A 37 -5.11 0.65 -4.72
C ARG A 37 -5.28 2.00 -4.03
N THR A 38 -5.59 3.02 -4.83
CA THR A 38 -5.68 4.41 -4.34
C THR A 38 -7.04 5.03 -4.55
N ASP A 39 -8.03 4.25 -4.96
CA ASP A 39 -9.33 4.72 -5.40
C ASP A 39 -10.42 4.64 -4.32
N PHE A 40 -10.03 4.31 -3.07
CA PHE A 40 -10.96 4.25 -1.92
C PHE A 40 -10.32 4.86 -0.68
N GLN A 41 -11.15 5.15 0.35
CA GLN A 41 -10.72 5.56 1.68
C GLN A 41 -9.77 6.78 1.67
N ASN A 42 -10.10 7.78 0.86
CA ASN A 42 -9.28 8.98 0.69
C ASN A 42 -7.88 8.67 0.15
N GLY A 43 -7.78 7.63 -0.68
CA GLY A 43 -6.54 7.30 -1.35
C GLY A 43 -6.15 8.34 -2.39
N SER A 44 -4.87 8.38 -2.73
CA SER A 44 -4.33 9.32 -3.70
C SER A 44 -3.13 8.70 -4.42
N PRO A 45 -3.21 8.54 -5.75
CA PRO A 45 -2.05 8.03 -6.49
C PRO A 45 -0.88 9.01 -6.46
N VAL A 46 -1.11 10.32 -6.38
CA VAL A 46 -0.05 11.31 -6.23
C VAL A 46 0.69 11.11 -4.92
N ASP A 47 -0.04 11.00 -3.81
CA ASP A 47 0.56 10.78 -2.50
C ASP A 47 1.30 9.45 -2.43
N GLN A 48 0.74 8.41 -3.03
CA GLN A 48 1.40 7.11 -3.07
C GLN A 48 2.70 7.15 -3.87
N TYR A 49 2.73 7.85 -4.99
CA TYR A 49 3.96 8.04 -5.75
C TYR A 49 5.05 8.67 -4.88
N HIS A 50 4.74 9.75 -4.18
CA HIS A 50 5.73 10.41 -3.30
C HIS A 50 6.15 9.51 -2.15
N SER A 51 5.21 8.78 -1.55
CA SER A 51 5.54 7.82 -0.48
C SER A 51 6.48 6.73 -0.96
N LEU A 52 6.25 6.20 -2.17
CA LEU A 52 7.10 5.15 -2.74
C LEU A 52 8.46 5.70 -3.16
N PHE A 53 8.48 6.71 -4.03
CA PHE A 53 9.71 7.12 -4.69
C PHE A 53 10.58 8.08 -3.86
N GLU A 54 10.00 8.84 -2.95
CA GLU A 54 10.74 9.78 -2.12
C GLU A 54 11.08 9.23 -0.72
N CYS A 55 10.38 8.19 -0.26
CA CYS A 55 10.58 7.61 1.07
C CYS A 55 11.04 6.16 1.01
N ILE A 56 10.17 5.26 0.56
CA ILE A 56 10.41 3.81 0.66
C ILE A 56 11.55 3.37 -0.25
N LEU A 57 11.56 3.80 -1.50
CA LEU A 57 12.57 3.37 -2.48
C LEU A 57 13.94 4.04 -2.29
N LYS A 58 14.06 4.98 -1.34
CA LYS A 58 15.34 5.57 -0.95
C LYS A 58 16.10 4.69 0.04
N LEU A 59 15.46 3.66 0.59
CA LEU A 59 16.09 2.73 1.52
C LEU A 59 17.12 1.86 0.77
N PRO A 60 18.10 1.28 1.50
CA PRO A 60 19.07 0.37 0.88
C PRO A 60 18.38 -0.79 0.15
N GLU A 61 18.96 -1.22 -0.95
CA GLU A 61 18.37 -2.28 -1.78
C GLU A 61 18.23 -3.61 -1.06
N LYS A 62 19.06 -3.84 -0.04
CA LYS A 62 19.01 -5.05 0.80
C LYS A 62 17.84 -5.07 1.78
N THR A 63 17.18 -3.92 2.01
CA THR A 63 16.09 -3.83 2.98
C THR A 63 14.99 -4.79 2.62
N LEU A 64 14.59 -5.64 3.57
CA LEU A 64 13.51 -6.59 3.39
C LEU A 64 12.17 -5.85 3.42
N VAL A 65 11.26 -6.27 2.57
CA VAL A 65 9.91 -5.68 2.45
C VAL A 65 8.88 -6.69 2.91
N TYR A 66 8.11 -6.33 3.93
CA TYR A 66 7.00 -7.14 4.45
C TYR A 66 5.69 -6.40 4.23
N PRO A 67 4.94 -6.74 3.15
CA PRO A 67 3.63 -6.14 2.92
C PRO A 67 2.56 -6.77 3.80
N ALA A 68 1.40 -6.12 3.89
CA ALA A 68 0.26 -6.66 4.62
C ALA A 68 -0.35 -7.87 3.90
N HIS A 69 -0.33 -7.84 2.57
CA HIS A 69 -0.93 -8.90 1.74
C HIS A 69 0.02 -9.31 0.62
N ASP A 70 -0.06 -10.58 0.25
CA ASP A 70 0.49 -11.05 -1.01
C ASP A 70 -0.45 -12.11 -1.59
N TYR A 71 -0.98 -11.81 -2.76
CA TYR A 71 -1.97 -12.65 -3.41
C TYR A 71 -1.38 -13.86 -4.13
N LYS A 72 -0.05 -13.97 -4.17
CA LYS A 72 0.67 -15.05 -4.88
C LYS A 72 1.44 -15.98 -3.94
N GLY A 73 1.28 -15.81 -2.62
CA GLY A 73 1.92 -16.66 -1.63
C GLY A 73 3.37 -16.28 -1.29
N ASN A 74 3.89 -15.19 -1.81
CA ASN A 74 5.21 -14.67 -1.41
C ASN A 74 5.08 -14.01 -0.05
N LYS A 75 6.11 -14.12 0.80
CA LYS A 75 6.05 -13.56 2.16
C LYS A 75 6.93 -12.35 2.36
N VAL A 76 8.00 -12.23 1.60
CA VAL A 76 8.98 -11.16 1.74
C VAL A 76 9.63 -10.85 0.40
N SER A 77 10.01 -9.58 0.22
CA SER A 77 10.77 -9.13 -0.92
C SER A 77 11.91 -8.24 -0.44
N THR A 78 12.58 -7.53 -1.34
CA THR A 78 13.58 -6.51 -1.00
C THR A 78 13.30 -5.25 -1.81
N ILE A 79 13.83 -4.12 -1.33
CA ILE A 79 13.70 -2.84 -2.08
C ILE A 79 14.31 -2.98 -3.48
N GLY A 80 15.49 -3.59 -3.59
CA GLY A 80 16.12 -3.80 -4.90
C GLY A 80 15.30 -4.68 -5.82
N GLN A 81 14.72 -5.76 -5.29
CA GLN A 81 13.88 -6.67 -6.07
C GLN A 81 12.63 -5.94 -6.58
N GLU A 82 12.00 -5.11 -5.75
CA GLU A 82 10.83 -4.35 -6.18
C GLU A 82 11.18 -3.29 -7.21
N LYS A 83 12.30 -2.59 -7.05
CA LYS A 83 12.76 -1.63 -8.07
C LYS A 83 12.94 -2.28 -9.43
N ASN A 84 13.44 -3.50 -9.46
CA ASN A 84 13.76 -4.19 -10.72
C ASN A 84 12.56 -4.91 -11.33
N ASN A 85 11.67 -5.43 -10.52
CA ASN A 85 10.64 -6.37 -10.97
C ASN A 85 9.20 -5.86 -10.84
N ASN A 86 8.95 -4.87 -9.99
CA ASN A 86 7.59 -4.39 -9.76
C ASN A 86 7.13 -3.52 -10.93
N PRO A 87 6.12 -3.95 -11.71
CA PRO A 87 5.68 -3.18 -12.89
C PRO A 87 5.13 -1.80 -12.54
N ARG A 88 4.59 -1.63 -11.33
CA ARG A 88 4.05 -0.33 -10.90
C ARG A 88 5.13 0.68 -10.57
N LEU A 89 6.37 0.24 -10.38
CA LEU A 89 7.51 1.11 -10.12
C LEU A 89 8.30 1.46 -11.39
N LYS A 90 7.85 1.02 -12.56
CA LYS A 90 8.53 1.27 -13.86
C LYS A 90 8.12 2.59 -14.51
N VAL A 91 7.48 3.47 -13.77
CA VAL A 91 7.10 4.80 -14.25
C VAL A 91 8.23 5.79 -14.02
N LYS A 92 8.24 6.86 -14.82
CA LYS A 92 9.28 7.90 -14.77
C LYS A 92 8.82 9.22 -14.17
N SER A 93 7.52 9.36 -13.93
CA SER A 93 6.95 10.60 -13.41
C SER A 93 5.69 10.32 -12.62
N VAL A 94 5.30 11.30 -11.81
CA VAL A 94 4.06 11.23 -11.05
C VAL A 94 2.85 11.13 -11.99
N ASP A 95 2.87 11.82 -13.12
CA ASP A 95 1.77 11.79 -14.08
C ASP A 95 1.58 10.39 -14.66
N GLN A 96 2.68 9.69 -14.99
CA GLN A 96 2.61 8.31 -15.46
C GLN A 96 2.05 7.37 -14.40
N TYR A 97 2.43 7.57 -13.15
CA TYR A 97 1.91 6.76 -12.05
C TYR A 97 0.41 6.97 -11.85
N VAL A 98 -0.03 8.22 -11.85
CA VAL A 98 -1.45 8.57 -11.70
C VAL A 98 -2.28 7.96 -12.83
N GLU A 99 -1.80 8.10 -14.08
CA GLU A 99 -2.49 7.53 -15.24
C GLU A 99 -2.60 6.01 -15.13
N MET A 100 -1.51 5.35 -14.76
CA MET A 100 -1.49 3.90 -14.58
C MET A 100 -2.49 3.47 -13.49
N MET A 101 -2.48 4.14 -12.35
CA MET A 101 -3.38 3.78 -11.25
C MET A 101 -4.85 4.05 -11.59
N ASN A 102 -5.14 5.10 -12.32
CA ASN A 102 -6.50 5.41 -12.74
C ASN A 102 -7.05 4.44 -13.81
N ASN A 103 -6.16 3.75 -14.50
CA ASN A 103 -6.52 2.77 -15.54
C ASN A 103 -6.56 1.33 -15.02
N LEU A 104 -6.34 1.11 -13.75
CA LEU A 104 -6.50 -0.20 -13.13
C LEU A 104 -7.99 -0.51 -12.99
N ASN A 105 -8.48 -1.50 -13.72
CA ASN A 105 -9.87 -1.93 -13.64
C ASN A 105 -10.05 -2.95 -12.52
N LEU A 106 -9.81 -2.50 -11.29
CA LEU A 106 -9.92 -3.37 -10.13
C LEU A 106 -11.38 -3.54 -9.72
N PRO A 107 -11.81 -4.75 -9.36
CA PRO A 107 -13.17 -4.95 -8.85
C PRO A 107 -13.33 -4.27 -7.48
N PHE A 108 -14.56 -3.92 -7.14
CA PHE A 108 -14.87 -3.45 -5.81
C PHE A 108 -14.53 -4.56 -4.80
N PRO A 109 -13.88 -4.22 -3.67
CA PRO A 109 -13.71 -5.17 -2.58
C PRO A 109 -15.07 -5.64 -2.09
N LYS A 110 -15.17 -6.91 -1.69
CA LYS A 110 -16.40 -7.44 -1.12
C LYS A 110 -16.80 -6.62 0.10
N MET A 111 -18.09 -6.27 0.20
CA MET A 111 -18.67 -5.57 1.35
C MET A 111 -18.09 -4.16 1.59
N ILE A 112 -17.53 -3.51 0.57
CA ILE A 112 -17.00 -2.15 0.76
C ILE A 112 -18.11 -1.17 1.17
N ASP A 113 -19.30 -1.33 0.63
CA ASP A 113 -20.44 -0.47 0.95
C ASP A 113 -20.91 -0.63 2.40
N VAL A 114 -20.57 -1.74 3.04
CA VAL A 114 -20.90 -2.04 4.44
C VAL A 114 -19.70 -1.81 5.35
N ALA A 115 -18.51 -2.29 4.95
CA ALA A 115 -17.33 -2.27 5.79
C ALA A 115 -16.86 -0.85 6.11
N VAL A 116 -16.85 0.07 5.14
CA VAL A 116 -16.37 1.44 5.36
C VAL A 116 -17.28 2.21 6.32
N PRO A 117 -18.62 2.29 6.10
CA PRO A 117 -19.51 2.93 7.07
C PRO A 117 -19.50 2.25 8.43
N ALA A 118 -19.44 0.92 8.48
CA ALA A 118 -19.41 0.18 9.73
C ALA A 118 -18.16 0.48 10.56
N ASN A 119 -17.00 0.53 9.93
CA ASN A 119 -15.75 0.86 10.61
C ASN A 119 -15.79 2.29 11.17
N LYS A 120 -16.35 3.23 10.43
CA LYS A 120 -16.52 4.61 10.91
C LYS A 120 -17.46 4.73 12.11
N LYS A 121 -18.44 3.84 12.20
CA LYS A 121 -19.40 3.79 13.31
C LYS A 121 -18.95 2.86 14.45
N GLY A 122 -17.87 2.09 14.25
CA GLY A 122 -17.40 1.13 15.24
C GLY A 122 -18.29 -0.10 15.39
N LEU A 123 -18.99 -0.50 14.32
CA LEU A 123 -19.89 -1.66 14.38
C LEU A 123 -19.10 -2.97 14.37
N THR A 124 -19.60 -3.94 15.13
CA THR A 124 -19.06 -5.30 15.14
C THR A 124 -19.65 -6.12 13.99
N LEU A 125 -19.03 -7.27 13.71
CA LEU A 125 -19.52 -8.19 12.69
C LEU A 125 -20.94 -8.67 13.02
N ASP A 126 -21.24 -8.96 14.30
CA ASP A 126 -22.57 -9.38 14.72
C ASP A 126 -23.62 -8.30 14.46
N GLN A 127 -23.27 -7.04 14.70
CA GLN A 127 -24.15 -5.91 14.42
C GLN A 127 -24.45 -5.77 12.92
N LEU A 128 -23.47 -6.09 12.05
CA LEU A 128 -23.68 -6.10 10.61
C LEU A 128 -24.63 -7.22 10.17
N ASN A 129 -24.49 -8.40 10.78
CA ASN A 129 -25.29 -9.58 10.41
C ASN A 129 -26.75 -9.50 10.88
N ASN A 130 -27.05 -8.64 11.84
CA ASN A 130 -28.38 -8.47 12.40
C ASN A 130 -29.23 -7.40 11.70
N LYS A 131 -28.84 -7.00 10.52
CA LYS A 131 -29.61 -6.02 9.73
C LYS A 131 -30.52 -6.69 8.73
#